data_cf4d37c58772950750cd0469ae22bed3
#
_entry.id   cf4d37c58772950750cd0469ae22bed3
#
_cell.length_a   1.000
_cell.length_b   1.000
_cell.length_c   1.000
_cell.angle_alpha   90.00
_cell.angle_beta   90.00
_cell.angle_gamma   90.00
#
_symmetry.space_group_name_H-M   'P 1'
#
loop_
_entity.id
_entity.type
_entity.pdbx_description
1 polymer ?
#
loop_
_entity_poly.entity_id
_entity_poly.type
_entity_poly.pdbx_seq_one_letter_code
_entity_poly.pdbx_strand_id
1 'polypeptide(L)'
;MKRKSFLAIMVLMLAIVLLTACNKVGKHNEQEYMITFDSKGGSAVQSIKASAGAAITAPTKPTKDGFVFAGWYESTDGGETLSSTPFEFTYMPARVFTLYAKWATADIKGKTFNKVDATIEWESEAGKQAILAEMEMTEEQFIQTHKVSQVTLVFAVDKDSVTATFDQHPGEEDDKGKGIRTLLYRIKGSAIVFYDSQEDMEQEIPAHEMGLFVGSTFELSADKTTIIQSNIQPGLGTIKYKYSVVVK
;
A
#
# COMPACT_ATOMS: atom_id res chain seq x y z
N MET A 1 -18.31 -75.26 -10.93
CA MET A 1 -18.58 -73.82 -10.97
C MET A 1 -18.29 -73.06 -9.65
N LYS A 2 -17.93 -73.72 -8.54
CA LYS A 2 -17.71 -73.05 -7.20
C LYS A 2 -16.31 -72.44 -6.98
N ARG A 3 -15.26 -72.84 -7.71
CA ARG A 3 -13.89 -72.32 -7.55
C ARG A 3 -13.62 -70.98 -8.18
N LYS A 4 -14.32 -70.60 -9.26
CA LYS A 4 -14.13 -69.30 -9.93
C LYS A 4 -14.76 -68.15 -9.14
N SER A 5 -15.89 -68.38 -8.43
CA SER A 5 -16.55 -67.39 -7.57
C SER A 5 -15.74 -67.10 -6.32
N PHE A 6 -15.03 -68.06 -5.76
CA PHE A 6 -14.22 -67.88 -4.57
C PHE A 6 -12.98 -67.03 -4.85
N LEU A 7 -12.36 -67.18 -6.03
CA LEU A 7 -11.22 -66.39 -6.45
C LEU A 7 -11.60 -64.91 -6.68
N ALA A 8 -12.79 -64.70 -7.30
CA ALA A 8 -13.32 -63.35 -7.53
C ALA A 8 -13.62 -62.61 -6.22
N ILE A 9 -14.18 -63.26 -5.25
CA ILE A 9 -14.46 -62.70 -3.93
C ILE A 9 -13.17 -62.39 -3.18
N MET A 10 -12.14 -63.25 -3.27
CA MET A 10 -10.83 -63.05 -2.63
C MET A 10 -10.08 -61.87 -3.25
N VAL A 11 -10.14 -61.68 -4.56
CA VAL A 11 -9.55 -60.54 -5.26
C VAL A 11 -10.28 -59.24 -4.91
N LEU A 12 -11.64 -59.29 -4.79
CA LEU A 12 -12.42 -58.12 -4.39
C LEU A 12 -12.14 -57.72 -2.97
N MET A 13 -12.00 -58.67 -2.03
CA MET A 13 -11.63 -58.44 -0.63
C MET A 13 -10.20 -57.88 -0.53
N LEU A 14 -9.25 -58.33 -1.33
CA LEU A 14 -7.88 -57.81 -1.35
C LEU A 14 -7.84 -56.38 -1.93
N ALA A 15 -8.69 -56.08 -2.92
CA ALA A 15 -8.81 -54.73 -3.47
C ALA A 15 -9.40 -53.72 -2.44
N ILE A 16 -10.36 -54.15 -1.61
CA ILE A 16 -10.95 -53.31 -0.54
C ILE A 16 -9.91 -53.03 0.56
N VAL A 17 -9.05 -54.02 0.90
CA VAL A 17 -7.99 -53.83 1.90
C VAL A 17 -6.91 -52.85 1.40
N LEU A 18 -6.63 -52.84 0.10
CA LEU A 18 -5.67 -51.86 -0.49
C LEU A 18 -6.23 -50.46 -0.55
N LEU A 19 -7.55 -50.30 -0.70
CA LEU A 19 -8.21 -48.98 -0.71
C LEU A 19 -8.32 -48.35 0.69
N THR A 20 -8.35 -49.16 1.74
CA THR A 20 -8.37 -48.69 3.14
C THR A 20 -6.98 -48.33 3.68
N ALA A 21 -5.89 -48.81 3.04
CA ALA A 21 -4.52 -48.48 3.45
C ALA A 21 -4.05 -47.09 3.02
N CYS A 22 -4.73 -46.45 2.04
CA CYS A 22 -4.38 -45.11 1.57
C CYS A 22 -5.00 -43.95 2.38
N ASN A 23 -5.78 -44.21 3.43
CA ASN A 23 -6.47 -43.13 4.18
C ASN A 23 -5.85 -42.80 5.55
N LYS A 24 -4.59 -43.20 5.77
CA LYS A 24 -3.74 -42.58 6.77
C LYS A 24 -2.84 -41.53 6.06
N VAL A 25 -3.43 -40.51 5.48
CA VAL A 25 -2.76 -39.19 5.42
C VAL A 25 -2.55 -38.83 6.90
N GLY A 26 -1.32 -39.11 7.39
CA GLY A 26 -0.90 -38.64 8.69
C GLY A 26 -1.25 -37.15 8.74
N LYS A 27 -1.97 -36.76 9.79
CA LYS A 27 -1.97 -35.34 10.16
C LYS A 27 -0.48 -35.05 10.41
N HIS A 28 0.19 -34.51 9.36
CA HIS A 28 1.41 -33.78 9.57
C HIS A 28 0.98 -32.70 10.55
N ASN A 29 1.43 -32.83 11.77
CA ASN A 29 1.38 -31.73 12.73
C ASN A 29 2.32 -30.69 12.14
N GLU A 30 1.81 -29.92 11.16
CA GLU A 30 2.57 -28.86 10.54
C GLU A 30 2.91 -27.89 11.66
N GLN A 31 4.18 -27.88 12.03
CA GLN A 31 4.66 -26.98 13.07
C GLN A 31 4.43 -25.55 12.58
N GLU A 32 3.58 -24.81 13.28
CA GLU A 32 3.37 -23.39 13.03
C GLU A 32 4.51 -22.57 13.64
N TYR A 33 4.94 -21.58 12.90
CA TYR A 33 5.88 -20.56 13.31
C TYR A 33 5.18 -19.22 13.43
N MET A 34 5.79 -18.31 14.18
CA MET A 34 5.18 -17.01 14.47
C MET A 34 6.17 -15.88 14.24
N ILE A 35 5.72 -14.86 13.54
CA ILE A 35 6.37 -13.56 13.45
C ILE A 35 5.61 -12.61 14.37
N THR A 36 6.29 -12.04 15.35
CA THR A 36 5.78 -10.94 16.18
C THR A 36 6.32 -9.62 15.68
N PHE A 37 5.64 -8.53 16.00
CA PHE A 37 6.00 -7.19 15.56
C PHE A 37 6.16 -6.25 16.74
N ASP A 38 7.34 -5.64 16.87
CA ASP A 38 7.58 -4.51 17.75
C ASP A 38 7.57 -3.22 16.92
N SER A 39 6.50 -2.46 17.04
CA SER A 39 6.33 -1.20 16.30
C SER A 39 7.19 -0.04 16.81
N LYS A 40 8.03 -0.22 17.84
CA LYS A 40 8.90 0.82 18.39
C LYS A 40 8.16 2.14 18.67
N GLY A 41 7.02 2.03 19.35
CA GLY A 41 6.16 3.17 19.72
C GLY A 41 5.20 3.63 18.62
N GLY A 42 5.03 2.85 17.55
CA GLY A 42 3.94 3.01 16.59
C GLY A 42 2.69 2.23 17.00
N SER A 43 1.66 2.26 16.14
CA SER A 43 0.42 1.48 16.34
C SER A 43 0.70 -0.02 16.40
N ALA A 44 -0.13 -0.77 17.16
CA ALA A 44 0.02 -2.21 17.32
C ALA A 44 -0.22 -2.95 15.99
N VAL A 45 0.55 -4.01 15.78
CA VAL A 45 0.45 -4.89 14.61
C VAL A 45 0.27 -6.34 15.07
N GLN A 46 -0.68 -7.05 14.48
CA GLN A 46 -0.96 -8.44 14.81
C GLN A 46 0.12 -9.39 14.28
N SER A 47 0.45 -10.41 15.09
CA SER A 47 1.39 -11.45 14.71
C SER A 47 0.89 -12.30 13.54
N ILE A 48 1.80 -12.78 12.70
CA ILE A 48 1.53 -13.72 11.62
C ILE A 48 1.90 -15.12 12.09
N LYS A 49 1.00 -16.10 11.89
CA LYS A 49 1.23 -17.52 12.15
C LYS A 49 1.04 -18.31 10.87
N ALA A 50 1.96 -19.18 10.55
CA ALA A 50 1.88 -20.09 9.41
C ALA A 50 2.87 -21.25 9.54
N SER A 51 2.68 -22.30 8.76
CA SER A 51 3.66 -23.40 8.62
C SER A 51 4.89 -22.91 7.85
N ALA A 52 6.05 -23.51 8.10
CA ALA A 52 7.28 -23.18 7.36
C ALA A 52 7.07 -23.34 5.85
N GLY A 53 7.55 -22.36 5.09
CA GLY A 53 7.42 -22.33 3.63
C GLY A 53 6.04 -21.91 3.10
N ALA A 54 5.04 -21.70 3.96
CA ALA A 54 3.76 -21.12 3.54
C ALA A 54 3.94 -19.67 3.09
N ALA A 55 3.26 -19.25 2.03
CA ALA A 55 3.27 -17.87 1.57
C ALA A 55 2.66 -16.96 2.64
N ILE A 56 3.33 -15.82 2.90
CA ILE A 56 2.87 -14.80 3.85
C ILE A 56 2.82 -13.45 3.17
N THR A 57 1.94 -12.56 3.64
CA THR A 57 1.83 -11.19 3.19
C THR A 57 2.23 -10.22 4.29
N ALA A 58 2.76 -9.06 3.89
CA ALA A 58 3.09 -8.01 4.84
C ALA A 58 1.83 -7.54 5.58
N PRO A 59 1.93 -7.28 6.90
CA PRO A 59 0.82 -6.71 7.66
C PRO A 59 0.58 -5.26 7.24
N THR A 60 -0.57 -4.71 7.66
CA THR A 60 -0.82 -3.26 7.55
C THR A 60 0.32 -2.47 8.19
N LYS A 61 0.80 -1.45 7.48
CA LYS A 61 1.87 -0.58 7.99
C LYS A 61 1.44 0.09 9.30
N PRO A 62 2.28 0.07 10.35
CA PRO A 62 1.99 0.82 11.57
C PRO A 62 2.10 2.33 11.32
N THR A 63 1.46 3.11 12.17
CA THR A 63 1.53 4.57 12.16
C THR A 63 2.24 5.09 13.42
N LYS A 64 2.97 6.18 13.28
CA LYS A 64 3.63 6.90 14.40
C LYS A 64 3.69 8.37 14.04
N ASP A 65 3.13 9.23 14.90
CA ASP A 65 3.05 10.67 14.65
C ASP A 65 4.43 11.29 14.47
N GLY A 66 4.59 12.07 13.40
CA GLY A 66 5.85 12.72 13.06
C GLY A 66 6.90 11.80 12.44
N PHE A 67 6.54 10.54 12.11
CA PHE A 67 7.48 9.58 11.53
C PHE A 67 6.89 8.88 10.30
N VAL A 68 7.75 8.50 9.37
CA VAL A 68 7.43 7.65 8.21
C VAL A 68 7.95 6.25 8.47
N PHE A 69 7.09 5.25 8.24
CA PHE A 69 7.48 3.85 8.37
C PHE A 69 8.44 3.45 7.24
N ALA A 70 9.65 3.00 7.61
CA ALA A 70 10.73 2.65 6.70
C ALA A 70 10.88 1.13 6.48
N GLY A 71 10.02 0.31 7.10
CA GLY A 71 10.02 -1.14 6.93
C GLY A 71 10.15 -1.92 8.24
N TRP A 72 9.99 -3.23 8.12
CA TRP A 72 10.22 -4.21 9.18
C TRP A 72 11.62 -4.78 9.05
N TYR A 73 12.35 -4.87 10.15
CA TYR A 73 13.75 -5.31 10.18
C TYR A 73 13.96 -6.39 11.24
N GLU A 74 14.89 -7.30 10.98
CA GLU A 74 15.37 -8.26 11.98
C GLU A 74 16.37 -7.59 12.93
N SER A 75 16.50 -8.19 14.11
CA SER A 75 17.50 -7.81 15.11
C SER A 75 17.84 -9.00 16.00
N THR A 76 19.09 -9.07 16.45
CA THR A 76 19.59 -10.10 17.39
C THR A 76 19.71 -9.57 18.82
N ASP A 77 19.51 -8.28 19.04
CA ASP A 77 19.70 -7.57 20.30
C ASP A 77 18.45 -6.84 20.81
N GLY A 78 17.25 -7.36 20.43
CA GLY A 78 15.98 -6.78 20.89
C GLY A 78 15.60 -5.47 20.18
N GLY A 79 16.14 -5.24 18.98
CA GLY A 79 15.82 -4.07 18.15
C GLY A 79 16.70 -2.86 18.43
N GLU A 80 17.85 -3.02 19.08
CA GLU A 80 18.86 -1.96 19.22
C GLU A 80 19.61 -1.79 17.91
N THR A 81 20.08 -2.89 17.34
CA THR A 81 20.72 -2.90 16.01
C THR A 81 19.82 -3.63 15.01
N LEU A 82 19.43 -2.95 13.96
CA LEU A 82 18.59 -3.50 12.90
C LEU A 82 19.44 -4.05 11.75
N SER A 83 18.94 -5.09 11.08
CA SER A 83 19.53 -5.59 9.84
C SER A 83 19.70 -4.47 8.80
N SER A 84 20.62 -4.64 7.85
CA SER A 84 20.89 -3.63 6.80
C SER A 84 19.75 -3.50 5.79
N THR A 85 18.99 -4.59 5.59
CA THR A 85 17.88 -4.65 4.63
C THR A 85 16.57 -4.95 5.36
N PRO A 86 15.44 -4.43 4.88
CA PRO A 86 14.13 -4.78 5.43
C PRO A 86 13.80 -6.26 5.18
N PHE A 87 12.95 -6.82 6.02
CA PHE A 87 12.44 -8.18 5.87
C PHE A 87 11.44 -8.23 4.70
N GLU A 88 11.60 -9.22 3.83
CA GLU A 88 10.71 -9.47 2.69
C GLU A 88 9.67 -10.55 3.03
N PHE A 89 8.38 -10.20 2.91
CA PHE A 89 7.26 -11.09 3.22
C PHE A 89 6.93 -11.96 2.00
N THR A 90 7.65 -13.07 1.85
CA THR A 90 7.43 -14.06 0.78
C THR A 90 6.93 -15.38 1.36
N TYR A 91 7.71 -16.01 2.21
CA TYR A 91 7.41 -17.30 2.83
C TYR A 91 7.74 -17.28 4.32
N MET A 92 6.98 -18.06 5.12
CA MET A 92 7.21 -18.20 6.56
C MET A 92 8.52 -18.94 6.82
N PRO A 93 9.50 -18.31 7.50
CA PRO A 93 10.72 -19.00 7.94
C PRO A 93 10.44 -20.06 9.00
N ALA A 94 11.25 -21.15 9.04
CA ALA A 94 11.13 -22.22 10.03
C ALA A 94 11.67 -21.80 11.41
N ARG A 95 11.24 -20.65 11.94
CA ARG A 95 11.64 -20.09 13.24
C ARG A 95 10.61 -19.10 13.76
N VAL A 96 10.58 -18.93 15.08
CA VAL A 96 9.84 -17.85 15.75
C VAL A 96 10.78 -16.67 15.97
N PHE A 97 10.35 -15.46 15.61
CA PHE A 97 11.17 -14.25 15.75
C PHE A 97 10.32 -12.99 15.81
N THR A 98 10.97 -11.89 16.19
CA THR A 98 10.35 -10.56 16.22
C THR A 98 10.94 -9.68 15.13
N LEU A 99 10.09 -8.97 14.41
CA LEU A 99 10.46 -7.89 13.51
C LEU A 99 10.23 -6.54 14.19
N TYR A 100 11.16 -5.64 13.98
CA TYR A 100 11.19 -4.31 14.58
C TYR A 100 10.93 -3.24 13.52
N ALA A 101 10.04 -2.31 13.83
CA ALA A 101 9.77 -1.18 12.93
C ALA A 101 10.97 -0.22 12.90
N LYS A 102 11.36 0.17 11.68
CA LYS A 102 12.29 1.30 11.48
C LYS A 102 11.47 2.53 11.11
N TRP A 103 11.82 3.64 11.72
CA TRP A 103 11.18 4.93 11.52
C TRP A 103 12.16 5.96 11.00
N ALA A 104 11.70 6.78 10.04
CA ALA A 104 12.38 8.00 9.62
C ALA A 104 11.56 9.21 10.10
N THR A 105 12.21 10.31 10.49
CA THR A 105 11.48 11.55 10.83
C THR A 105 10.75 12.06 9.59
N ALA A 106 9.53 12.54 9.75
CA ALA A 106 8.70 13.01 8.65
C ALA A 106 8.95 14.50 8.32
N ASP A 107 10.17 14.96 8.38
CA ASP A 107 10.50 16.36 8.08
C ASP A 107 10.57 16.60 6.58
N ILE A 108 9.58 17.34 6.08
CA ILE A 108 9.49 17.82 4.69
C ILE A 108 9.41 19.34 4.59
N LYS A 109 9.62 20.04 5.71
CA LYS A 109 9.63 21.51 5.74
C LYS A 109 10.66 22.08 4.76
N GLY A 110 10.29 23.11 4.06
CA GLY A 110 11.13 23.74 3.04
C GLY A 110 11.31 22.95 1.74
N LYS A 111 10.73 21.77 1.62
CA LYS A 111 10.82 20.98 0.37
C LYS A 111 9.73 21.40 -0.62
N THR A 112 10.09 21.28 -1.88
CA THR A 112 9.18 21.46 -3.02
C THR A 112 9.06 20.13 -3.75
N PHE A 113 7.84 19.72 -4.07
CA PHE A 113 7.56 18.51 -4.84
C PHE A 113 6.79 18.89 -6.10
N ASN A 114 7.26 18.43 -7.25
CA ASN A 114 6.54 18.55 -8.51
C ASN A 114 5.93 17.23 -8.91
N LYS A 115 4.72 17.28 -9.47
CA LYS A 115 4.14 16.09 -10.11
C LYS A 115 4.99 15.72 -11.33
N VAL A 116 5.41 14.47 -11.41
CA VAL A 116 6.31 13.95 -12.44
C VAL A 116 5.70 12.80 -13.23
N ASP A 117 4.68 12.14 -12.69
CA ASP A 117 4.06 10.98 -13.34
C ASP A 117 2.61 10.77 -12.88
N ALA A 118 1.84 10.04 -13.68
CA ALA A 118 0.51 9.55 -13.35
C ALA A 118 0.36 8.13 -13.89
N THR A 119 -0.24 7.25 -13.09
CA THR A 119 -0.58 5.87 -13.45
C THR A 119 -2.01 5.58 -13.02
N ILE A 120 -2.63 4.58 -13.63
CA ILE A 120 -3.96 4.12 -13.26
C ILE A 120 -3.96 2.63 -12.96
N GLU A 121 -4.63 2.24 -11.88
CA GLU A 121 -4.99 0.87 -11.55
C GLU A 121 -6.49 0.74 -11.80
N TRP A 122 -6.87 0.10 -12.90
CA TRP A 122 -8.26 -0.07 -13.30
C TRP A 122 -9.00 -1.01 -12.33
N GLU A 123 -10.25 -0.69 -12.00
CA GLU A 123 -11.08 -1.53 -11.14
C GLU A 123 -11.40 -2.87 -11.81
N SER A 124 -11.62 -2.87 -13.15
CA SER A 124 -11.81 -4.07 -13.94
C SER A 124 -11.45 -3.84 -15.41
N GLU A 125 -11.10 -4.90 -16.14
CA GLU A 125 -10.84 -4.80 -17.58
C GLU A 125 -12.09 -4.41 -18.37
N ALA A 126 -13.27 -4.89 -17.97
CA ALA A 126 -14.53 -4.51 -18.59
C ALA A 126 -14.86 -3.02 -18.40
N GLY A 127 -14.66 -2.49 -17.18
CA GLY A 127 -14.81 -1.06 -16.89
C GLY A 127 -13.85 -0.22 -17.70
N LYS A 128 -12.57 -0.62 -17.77
CA LYS A 128 -11.55 0.01 -18.60
C LYS A 128 -12.01 0.16 -20.06
N GLN A 129 -12.43 -0.94 -20.67
CA GLN A 129 -12.84 -0.94 -22.07
C GLN A 129 -14.07 -0.05 -22.31
N ALA A 130 -15.05 -0.06 -21.40
CA ALA A 130 -16.24 0.77 -21.50
C ALA A 130 -15.89 2.27 -21.45
N ILE A 131 -15.05 2.68 -20.49
CA ILE A 131 -14.63 4.07 -20.31
C ILE A 131 -13.81 4.58 -21.49
N LEU A 132 -12.83 3.79 -21.94
CA LEU A 132 -11.98 4.17 -23.07
C LEU A 132 -12.77 4.27 -24.38
N ALA A 133 -13.77 3.42 -24.58
CA ALA A 133 -14.66 3.46 -25.72
C ALA A 133 -15.59 4.71 -25.67
N GLU A 134 -16.15 5.04 -24.51
CA GLU A 134 -17.00 6.23 -24.33
C GLU A 134 -16.22 7.53 -24.58
N MET A 135 -14.96 7.56 -24.13
CA MET A 135 -14.09 8.74 -24.32
C MET A 135 -13.38 8.78 -25.67
N GLU A 136 -13.55 7.76 -26.51
CA GLU A 136 -12.85 7.60 -27.80
C GLU A 136 -11.32 7.73 -27.66
N MET A 137 -10.75 7.19 -26.57
CA MET A 137 -9.33 7.28 -26.23
C MET A 137 -8.68 5.92 -26.11
N THR A 138 -7.37 5.87 -26.38
CA THR A 138 -6.52 4.75 -25.92
C THR A 138 -6.16 4.93 -24.44
N GLU A 139 -5.75 3.84 -23.77
CA GLU A 139 -5.26 3.91 -22.39
C GLU A 139 -4.08 4.88 -22.25
N GLU A 140 -3.16 4.89 -23.20
CA GLU A 140 -2.03 5.80 -23.20
C GLU A 140 -2.48 7.27 -23.30
N GLN A 141 -3.43 7.58 -24.18
CA GLN A 141 -4.00 8.92 -24.29
C GLN A 141 -4.69 9.34 -22.98
N PHE A 142 -5.47 8.44 -22.39
CA PHE A 142 -6.13 8.68 -21.10
C PHE A 142 -5.11 9.01 -20.00
N ILE A 143 -4.05 8.20 -19.86
CA ILE A 143 -2.97 8.46 -18.90
C ILE A 143 -2.26 9.79 -19.18
N GLN A 144 -2.03 10.14 -20.45
CA GLN A 144 -1.39 11.40 -20.81
C GLN A 144 -2.21 12.62 -20.38
N THR A 145 -3.54 12.58 -20.42
CA THR A 145 -4.37 13.70 -19.92
C THR A 145 -4.12 13.98 -18.44
N HIS A 146 -3.82 12.96 -17.64
CA HIS A 146 -3.50 13.08 -16.22
C HIS A 146 -2.04 13.50 -15.96
N LYS A 147 -1.13 13.26 -16.91
CA LYS A 147 0.28 13.68 -16.81
C LYS A 147 0.48 15.17 -17.09
N VAL A 148 -0.27 15.73 -18.01
CA VAL A 148 -0.06 17.10 -18.54
C VAL A 148 -0.30 18.19 -17.48
N SER A 149 -1.27 18.02 -16.57
CA SER A 149 -1.53 19.04 -15.55
C SER A 149 -0.34 19.19 -14.60
N GLN A 150 0.20 20.41 -14.49
CA GLN A 150 1.30 20.69 -13.56
C GLN A 150 0.76 20.91 -12.15
N VAL A 151 1.33 20.20 -11.18
CA VAL A 151 1.04 20.42 -9.76
C VAL A 151 2.35 20.55 -9.01
N THR A 152 2.47 21.60 -8.22
CA THR A 152 3.62 21.82 -7.34
C THR A 152 3.14 21.97 -5.90
N LEU A 153 3.79 21.26 -4.98
CA LEU A 153 3.56 21.36 -3.54
C LEU A 153 4.79 21.98 -2.88
N VAL A 154 4.63 23.15 -2.27
CA VAL A 154 5.71 23.86 -1.55
C VAL A 154 5.41 23.83 -0.06
N PHE A 155 6.17 23.06 0.70
CA PHE A 155 6.05 22.98 2.16
C PHE A 155 6.80 24.15 2.81
N ALA A 156 6.14 24.88 3.69
CA ALA A 156 6.73 26.01 4.38
C ALA A 156 7.89 25.59 5.30
N VAL A 157 8.84 26.49 5.54
CA VAL A 157 10.03 26.22 6.36
C VAL A 157 9.70 26.27 7.86
N ASP A 158 8.83 27.20 8.26
CA ASP A 158 8.62 27.62 9.65
C ASP A 158 7.27 27.18 10.24
N LYS A 159 6.40 26.60 9.42
CA LYS A 159 5.04 26.19 9.83
C LYS A 159 4.57 24.94 9.11
N ASP A 160 3.55 24.29 9.66
CA ASP A 160 2.95 23.07 9.09
C ASP A 160 1.92 23.43 8.00
N SER A 161 2.38 24.16 6.98
CA SER A 161 1.55 24.53 5.81
C SER A 161 2.22 24.18 4.50
N VAL A 162 1.40 23.93 3.49
CA VAL A 162 1.81 23.66 2.13
C VAL A 162 1.04 24.58 1.17
N THR A 163 1.74 25.14 0.20
CA THR A 163 1.11 25.83 -0.92
C THR A 163 1.09 24.90 -2.11
N ALA A 164 -0.10 24.53 -2.55
CA ALA A 164 -0.34 23.79 -3.77
C ALA A 164 -0.61 24.77 -4.91
N THR A 165 0.15 24.67 -5.99
CA THR A 165 -0.05 25.41 -7.24
C THR A 165 -0.40 24.38 -8.30
N PHE A 166 -1.46 24.63 -9.08
CA PHE A 166 -1.90 23.76 -10.16
C PHE A 166 -2.34 24.58 -11.37
N ASP A 167 -1.99 24.10 -12.55
CA ASP A 167 -2.51 24.65 -13.80
C ASP A 167 -3.92 24.09 -14.02
N GLN A 168 -4.85 24.93 -14.41
CA GLN A 168 -6.18 24.48 -14.81
C GLN A 168 -6.12 23.65 -16.09
N HIS A 169 -7.15 22.82 -16.32
CA HIS A 169 -7.23 21.94 -17.49
C HIS A 169 -7.05 22.73 -18.79
N PRO A 170 -6.25 22.21 -19.75
CA PRO A 170 -6.19 22.79 -21.09
C PRO A 170 -7.57 22.67 -21.73
N GLY A 171 -8.27 23.77 -21.92
CA GLY A 171 -9.58 23.81 -22.58
C GLY A 171 -10.63 24.75 -21.94
N GLU A 172 -10.42 25.21 -20.71
CA GLU A 172 -11.25 26.26 -20.11
C GLU A 172 -10.54 27.61 -20.28
N GLU A 173 -10.93 28.36 -21.30
CA GLU A 173 -10.49 29.73 -21.55
C GLU A 173 -11.16 30.68 -20.58
N ASP A 174 -10.89 30.60 -19.29
CA ASP A 174 -11.08 31.75 -18.44
C ASP A 174 -9.74 32.22 -17.87
N ASP A 175 -9.60 33.53 -17.78
CA ASP A 175 -8.39 34.31 -17.55
C ASP A 175 -7.71 34.07 -16.16
N LYS A 176 -7.90 32.90 -15.54
CA LYS A 176 -7.45 32.55 -14.19
C LYS A 176 -6.53 31.31 -14.14
N GLY A 177 -5.68 31.19 -15.10
CA GLY A 177 -4.79 30.09 -15.47
C GLY A 177 -3.97 29.38 -14.40
N LYS A 178 -4.02 29.70 -13.10
CA LYS A 178 -3.33 28.98 -12.02
C LYS A 178 -4.14 29.04 -10.74
N GLY A 179 -4.50 27.86 -10.23
CA GLY A 179 -5.02 27.73 -8.88
C GLY A 179 -3.87 27.73 -7.86
N ILE A 180 -4.00 28.54 -6.81
CA ILE A 180 -3.09 28.53 -5.67
C ILE A 180 -3.92 28.29 -4.41
N ARG A 181 -3.54 27.29 -3.63
CA ARG A 181 -4.16 27.00 -2.33
C ARG A 181 -3.09 26.80 -1.28
N THR A 182 -3.34 27.33 -0.08
CA THR A 182 -2.52 27.08 1.08
C THR A 182 -3.33 26.27 2.08
N LEU A 183 -2.78 25.14 2.50
CA LEU A 183 -3.39 24.20 3.43
C LEU A 183 -2.45 23.99 4.61
N LEU A 184 -3.02 23.55 5.73
CA LEU A 184 -2.24 22.98 6.82
C LEU A 184 -2.06 21.47 6.58
N TYR A 185 -1.04 20.88 7.18
CA TYR A 185 -0.83 19.44 7.05
C TYR A 185 -0.32 18.81 8.35
N ARG A 186 -0.61 17.52 8.54
CA ARG A 186 0.04 16.63 9.50
C ARG A 186 0.53 15.38 8.82
N ILE A 187 1.60 14.78 9.35
CA ILE A 187 2.10 13.50 8.89
C ILE A 187 1.79 12.45 9.95
N LYS A 188 0.95 11.47 9.56
CA LYS A 188 0.55 10.32 10.39
C LYS A 188 1.11 9.05 9.77
N GLY A 189 2.22 8.54 10.29
CA GLY A 189 2.96 7.46 9.63
C GLY A 189 3.51 7.91 8.27
N SER A 190 3.17 7.22 7.18
CA SER A 190 3.48 7.67 5.82
C SER A 190 2.44 8.62 5.23
N ALA A 191 1.25 8.72 5.83
CA ALA A 191 0.17 9.52 5.29
C ALA A 191 0.39 11.01 5.58
N ILE A 192 0.19 11.84 4.56
CA ILE A 192 0.08 13.30 4.69
C ILE A 192 -1.41 13.64 4.67
N VAL A 193 -1.90 14.23 5.74
CA VAL A 193 -3.28 14.70 5.86
C VAL A 193 -3.31 16.21 5.75
N PHE A 194 -4.11 16.73 4.84
CA PHE A 194 -4.29 18.18 4.63
C PHE A 194 -5.55 18.67 5.32
N TYR A 195 -5.52 19.95 5.76
CA TYR A 195 -6.60 20.60 6.48
C TYR A 195 -6.79 22.02 5.93
N ASP A 196 -8.04 22.47 5.82
CA ASP A 196 -8.36 23.82 5.34
C ASP A 196 -8.10 24.89 6.41
N SER A 197 -8.27 24.56 7.69
CA SER A 197 -8.10 25.47 8.79
C SER A 197 -7.39 24.83 10.01
N GLN A 198 -6.99 25.66 10.96
CA GLN A 198 -6.45 25.22 12.26
C GLN A 198 -7.51 24.47 13.06
N GLU A 199 -8.77 24.90 12.99
CA GLU A 199 -9.89 24.24 13.67
C GLU A 199 -10.13 22.85 13.11
N ASP A 200 -10.13 22.67 11.77
CA ASP A 200 -10.27 21.37 11.13
C ASP A 200 -9.11 20.44 11.50
N MET A 201 -7.91 20.98 11.59
CA MET A 201 -6.74 20.22 12.00
C MET A 201 -6.81 19.75 13.47
N GLU A 202 -7.40 20.55 14.37
CA GLU A 202 -7.63 20.19 15.77
C GLU A 202 -8.76 19.16 15.93
N GLN A 203 -9.79 19.25 15.11
CA GLN A 203 -10.92 18.33 15.07
C GLN A 203 -10.66 17.09 14.20
N GLU A 204 -9.48 17.00 13.57
CA GLU A 204 -9.10 15.93 12.63
C GLU A 204 -10.05 15.79 11.43
N ILE A 205 -10.61 16.89 10.94
CA ILE A 205 -11.47 16.95 9.75
C ILE A 205 -10.58 17.23 8.53
N PRO A 206 -10.28 16.23 7.67
CA PRO A 206 -9.47 16.46 6.49
C PRO A 206 -10.12 17.44 5.51
N ALA A 207 -9.30 18.15 4.73
CA ALA A 207 -9.80 19.05 3.68
C ALA A 207 -10.68 18.31 2.67
N HIS A 208 -11.92 18.77 2.52
CA HIS A 208 -12.95 18.10 1.70
C HIS A 208 -13.22 18.79 0.37
N GLU A 209 -12.89 20.07 0.21
CA GLU A 209 -13.43 20.89 -0.87
C GLU A 209 -12.42 21.24 -1.98
N MET A 210 -11.41 20.41 -2.21
CA MET A 210 -10.40 20.76 -3.23
C MET A 210 -10.43 19.75 -4.37
N GLY A 211 -10.91 20.16 -5.53
CA GLY A 211 -11.12 19.32 -6.70
C GLY A 211 -10.00 18.33 -7.05
N LEU A 212 -8.72 18.68 -6.82
CA LEU A 212 -7.57 17.80 -6.98
C LEU A 212 -7.34 16.84 -5.81
N PHE A 213 -7.89 17.12 -4.62
CA PHE A 213 -7.61 16.38 -3.39
C PHE A 213 -8.83 15.62 -2.84
N VAL A 214 -10.03 15.88 -3.38
CA VAL A 214 -11.25 15.18 -2.98
C VAL A 214 -11.10 13.67 -3.18
N GLY A 215 -11.31 12.90 -2.12
CA GLY A 215 -11.18 11.44 -2.17
C GLY A 215 -9.76 10.93 -2.38
N SER A 216 -8.75 11.80 -2.25
CA SER A 216 -7.35 11.43 -2.41
C SER A 216 -6.68 11.13 -1.08
N THR A 217 -5.78 10.14 -1.08
CA THR A 217 -4.81 9.89 -0.02
C THR A 217 -3.41 10.26 -0.49
N PHE A 218 -2.54 10.70 0.43
CA PHE A 218 -1.17 11.09 0.13
C PHE A 218 -0.21 10.30 1.00
N GLU A 219 0.74 9.62 0.38
CA GLU A 219 1.78 8.87 1.08
C GLU A 219 3.17 9.42 0.78
N LEU A 220 3.93 9.72 1.83
CA LEU A 220 5.33 10.12 1.76
C LEU A 220 6.24 8.89 1.79
N SER A 221 7.21 8.83 0.90
CA SER A 221 8.26 7.80 0.92
C SER A 221 9.19 7.96 2.14
N ALA A 222 9.77 6.85 2.61
CA ALA A 222 10.66 6.85 3.78
C ALA A 222 11.91 7.73 3.60
N ASP A 223 12.41 7.87 2.37
CA ASP A 223 13.51 8.75 2.00
C ASP A 223 13.09 10.23 1.82
N LYS A 224 11.80 10.52 1.90
CA LYS A 224 11.20 11.87 1.77
C LYS A 224 11.48 12.54 0.42
N THR A 225 11.66 11.75 -0.61
CA THR A 225 11.91 12.23 -1.98
C THR A 225 10.68 12.15 -2.87
N THR A 226 9.69 11.35 -2.46
CA THR A 226 8.50 11.07 -3.26
C THR A 226 7.22 11.18 -2.42
N ILE A 227 6.18 11.77 -3.00
CA ILE A 227 4.81 11.71 -2.50
C ILE A 227 3.97 10.99 -3.56
N ILE A 228 3.16 10.02 -3.14
CA ILE A 228 2.15 9.36 -3.97
C ILE A 228 0.78 9.84 -3.54
N GLN A 229 0.08 10.51 -4.42
CA GLN A 229 -1.35 10.79 -4.28
C GLN A 229 -2.12 9.67 -4.95
N SER A 230 -3.07 9.06 -4.26
CA SER A 230 -3.99 8.07 -4.81
C SER A 230 -5.40 8.61 -4.76
N ASN A 231 -6.05 8.72 -5.91
CA ASN A 231 -7.44 9.15 -6.05
C ASN A 231 -8.28 7.94 -6.48
N ILE A 232 -9.21 7.52 -5.62
CA ILE A 232 -10.09 6.38 -5.87
C ILE A 232 -11.35 6.91 -6.55
N GLN A 233 -11.62 6.46 -7.77
CA GLN A 233 -12.81 6.79 -8.54
C GLN A 233 -13.68 5.54 -8.71
N PRO A 234 -14.85 5.46 -8.07
CA PRO A 234 -15.74 4.31 -8.20
C PRO A 234 -16.09 4.01 -9.68
N GLY A 235 -15.99 2.75 -10.06
CA GLY A 235 -16.25 2.29 -11.43
C GLY A 235 -15.08 2.46 -12.41
N LEU A 236 -14.11 3.32 -12.10
CA LEU A 236 -12.92 3.54 -12.93
C LEU A 236 -11.68 2.83 -12.35
N GLY A 237 -11.40 3.05 -11.07
CA GLY A 237 -10.23 2.51 -10.41
C GLY A 237 -9.48 3.54 -9.57
N THR A 238 -8.16 3.35 -9.43
CA THR A 238 -7.32 4.26 -8.66
C THR A 238 -6.31 4.95 -9.56
N ILE A 239 -6.38 6.27 -9.64
CA ILE A 239 -5.38 7.09 -10.31
C ILE A 239 -4.30 7.47 -9.29
N LYS A 240 -3.04 7.17 -9.61
CA LYS A 240 -1.89 7.51 -8.77
C LYS A 240 -1.05 8.58 -9.44
N TYR A 241 -0.82 9.67 -8.73
CA TYR A 241 0.09 10.75 -9.15
C TYR A 241 1.36 10.67 -8.32
N LYS A 242 2.49 10.71 -8.99
CA LYS A 242 3.81 10.72 -8.36
C LYS A 242 4.37 12.13 -8.36
N TYR A 243 4.76 12.60 -7.18
CA TYR A 243 5.47 13.85 -6.98
C TYR A 243 6.90 13.55 -6.55
N SER A 244 7.85 14.22 -7.13
CA SER A 244 9.27 14.11 -6.75
C SER A 244 9.80 15.43 -6.21
N VAL A 245 10.72 15.34 -5.23
CA VAL A 245 11.37 16.51 -4.67
C VAL A 245 12.20 17.23 -5.72
N VAL A 246 12.11 18.55 -5.73
CA VAL A 246 12.98 19.41 -6.54
C VAL A 246 14.31 19.54 -5.81
N VAL A 247 15.36 18.96 -6.38
CA VAL A 247 16.73 19.16 -5.90
C VAL A 247 17.22 20.51 -6.44
N LYS A 248 17.51 21.44 -5.54
CA LYS A 248 18.12 22.74 -5.90
C LYS A 248 19.62 22.62 -6.02
#